data_21ed00c2cc1c5748feed96fbd83022e1
#
_entry.id   21ed00c2cc1c5748feed96fbd83022e1
#
_cell.length_a   1.000
_cell.length_b   1.000
_cell.length_c   1.000
_cell.angle_alpha   90.00
_cell.angle_beta   90.00
_cell.angle_gamma   90.00
#
_symmetry.space_group_name_H-M   'P 1'
#
loop_
_entity.id
_entity.type
_entity.pdbx_description
1 polymer ?
#
loop_
_entity_poly.entity_id
_entity_poly.type
_entity_poly.pdbx_seq_one_letter_code
_entity_poly.pdbx_strand_id
1 'polypeptide(L)'
;SLLMNCPFHCAYCYLQGMYPSSNLVMFLNLEDYFSDCRKWIAEKGSLYLCISYDSDLLAMEGVYPYVEEFARFLNQENVLRIEVRTKAGGEGLWRKMQRLPLSSDARKRMIFAFTLSPEEIVEEAEEGTARLSSRIFAIQKALEEGYLVRLCFDPMIYHPRWKELYSDLLQEVF
;
A
#
# COMPACT_ATOMS: atom_id res chain seq x y z
N SER A 1 -5.92 1.36 -13.29
CA SER A 1 -5.04 0.46 -12.51
C SER A 1 -3.63 0.40 -13.10
N LEU A 2 -2.63 0.29 -12.24
CA LEU A 2 -1.22 0.12 -12.64
C LEU A 2 -0.85 -1.36 -12.78
N LEU A 3 -1.60 -2.22 -12.08
CA LEU A 3 -1.40 -3.65 -12.05
C LEU A 3 -2.77 -4.33 -11.99
N MET A 4 -3.00 -5.33 -12.83
CA MET A 4 -4.16 -6.21 -12.72
C MET A 4 -3.77 -7.43 -11.88
N ASN A 5 -4.65 -7.82 -10.99
CA ASN A 5 -4.45 -8.84 -9.97
C ASN A 5 -3.41 -8.43 -8.90
N CYS A 6 -3.30 -9.22 -7.86
CA CYS A 6 -2.43 -8.98 -6.73
C CYS A 6 -1.48 -10.18 -6.55
N PRO A 7 -0.23 -9.96 -6.13
CA PRO A 7 0.68 -11.06 -5.83
C PRO A 7 0.29 -11.88 -4.60
N PHE A 8 -0.62 -11.35 -3.78
CA PHE A 8 -1.15 -12.02 -2.60
C PHE A 8 -2.46 -12.77 -2.91
N HIS A 9 -2.73 -13.83 -2.14
CA HIS A 9 -3.87 -14.73 -2.35
C HIS A 9 -4.85 -14.69 -1.17
N CYS A 10 -5.23 -13.50 -0.70
CA CYS A 10 -6.19 -13.36 0.39
C CYS A 10 -7.54 -14.00 0.01
N ALA A 11 -8.02 -14.94 0.83
CA ALA A 11 -9.22 -15.74 0.55
C ALA A 11 -10.50 -14.91 0.35
N TYR A 12 -10.59 -13.75 1.00
CA TYR A 12 -11.73 -12.82 0.93
C TYR A 12 -11.61 -11.76 -0.16
N CYS A 13 -10.54 -11.78 -0.96
CA CYS A 13 -10.24 -10.68 -1.86
C CYS A 13 -11.16 -10.68 -3.09
N TYR A 14 -11.84 -9.56 -3.34
CA TYR A 14 -12.72 -9.39 -4.49
C TYR A 14 -11.97 -9.46 -5.83
N LEU A 15 -10.66 -9.23 -5.84
CA LEU A 15 -9.83 -9.31 -7.04
C LEU A 15 -9.81 -10.72 -7.65
N GLN A 16 -10.03 -11.77 -6.85
CA GLN A 16 -10.09 -13.14 -7.34
C GLN A 16 -11.22 -13.37 -8.35
N GLY A 17 -12.27 -12.55 -8.33
CA GLY A 17 -13.38 -12.62 -9.28
C GLY A 17 -13.48 -11.42 -10.23
N MET A 18 -12.56 -10.46 -10.13
CA MET A 18 -12.64 -9.20 -10.89
C MET A 18 -12.17 -9.35 -12.33
N TYR A 19 -11.15 -10.16 -12.55
CA TYR A 19 -10.54 -10.35 -13.87
C TYR A 19 -10.72 -11.80 -14.36
N PRO A 20 -10.85 -12.02 -15.68
CA PRO A 20 -11.06 -13.35 -16.24
C PRO A 20 -9.80 -14.24 -16.23
N SER A 21 -8.66 -13.70 -15.84
CA SER A 21 -7.36 -14.37 -15.78
C SER A 21 -6.68 -14.08 -14.45
N SER A 22 -5.97 -15.05 -13.91
CA SER A 22 -5.11 -14.92 -12.72
C SER A 22 -3.73 -14.34 -13.01
N ASN A 23 -3.41 -14.05 -14.28
CA ASN A 23 -2.12 -13.47 -14.64
C ASN A 23 -1.96 -12.07 -14.07
N LEU A 24 -0.77 -11.78 -13.54
CA LEU A 24 -0.37 -10.41 -13.22
C LEU A 24 -0.09 -9.66 -14.53
N VAL A 25 -0.80 -8.56 -14.75
CA VAL A 25 -0.58 -7.70 -15.92
C VAL A 25 -0.09 -6.34 -15.43
N MET A 26 1.11 -5.97 -15.86
CA MET A 26 1.79 -4.75 -15.43
C MET A 26 1.73 -3.70 -16.55
N PHE A 27 1.21 -2.52 -16.24
CA PHE A 27 1.18 -1.39 -17.17
C PHE A 27 2.41 -0.52 -16.92
N LEU A 28 3.26 -0.38 -17.93
CA LEU A 28 4.55 0.31 -17.83
C LEU A 28 4.55 1.71 -18.44
N ASN A 29 3.45 2.14 -19.03
CA ASN A 29 3.26 3.45 -19.65
C ASN A 29 2.97 4.55 -18.63
N LEU A 30 3.83 4.72 -17.63
CA LEU A 30 3.61 5.65 -16.50
C LEU A 30 3.50 7.11 -16.94
N GLU A 31 4.12 7.50 -18.05
CA GLU A 31 4.03 8.86 -18.57
C GLU A 31 2.59 9.27 -18.91
N ASP A 32 1.77 8.33 -19.37
CA ASP A 32 0.34 8.58 -19.63
C ASP A 32 -0.39 8.86 -18.30
N TYR A 33 -0.10 8.08 -17.25
CA TYR A 33 -0.65 8.30 -15.91
C TYR A 33 -0.23 9.65 -15.34
N PHE A 34 1.04 10.01 -15.47
CA PHE A 34 1.54 11.31 -14.97
C PHE A 34 0.93 12.48 -15.76
N SER A 35 0.77 12.33 -17.07
CA SER A 35 0.09 13.31 -17.91
C SER A 35 -1.35 13.54 -17.45
N ASP A 36 -2.10 12.47 -17.19
CA ASP A 36 -3.48 12.57 -16.71
C ASP A 36 -3.56 13.15 -15.31
N CYS A 37 -2.64 12.79 -14.40
CA CYS A 37 -2.54 13.42 -13.09
C CYS A 37 -2.33 14.95 -13.20
N ARG A 38 -1.47 15.41 -14.09
CA ARG A 38 -1.25 16.86 -14.32
C ARG A 38 -2.50 17.56 -14.85
N LYS A 39 -3.26 16.92 -15.76
CA LYS A 39 -4.54 17.45 -16.23
C LYS A 39 -5.53 17.61 -15.06
N TRP A 40 -5.67 16.60 -14.21
CA TRP A 40 -6.52 16.66 -13.02
C TRP A 40 -6.10 17.77 -12.06
N ILE A 41 -4.79 17.90 -11.81
CA ILE A 41 -4.24 18.97 -10.96
C ILE A 41 -4.56 20.34 -11.55
N ALA A 42 -4.38 20.52 -12.86
CA ALA A 42 -4.70 21.78 -13.55
C ALA A 42 -6.18 22.14 -13.44
N GLU A 43 -7.09 21.16 -13.50
CA GLU A 43 -8.52 21.39 -13.41
C GLU A 43 -9.03 21.58 -11.97
N LYS A 44 -8.50 20.84 -11.01
CA LYS A 44 -9.02 20.75 -9.62
C LYS A 44 -8.15 21.45 -8.58
N GLY A 45 -6.93 21.86 -8.94
CA GLY A 45 -5.99 22.53 -8.05
C GLY A 45 -5.19 21.60 -7.14
N SER A 46 -5.65 20.36 -6.91
CA SER A 46 -4.94 19.34 -6.12
C SER A 46 -5.40 17.94 -6.49
N LEU A 47 -4.59 16.94 -6.14
CA LEU A 47 -4.91 15.53 -6.37
C LEU A 47 -4.49 14.67 -5.18
N TYR A 48 -5.40 13.85 -4.70
CA TYR A 48 -5.13 12.72 -3.81
C TYR A 48 -5.26 11.42 -4.61
N LEU A 49 -4.17 10.68 -4.74
CA LEU A 49 -4.09 9.50 -5.59
C LEU A 49 -3.73 8.25 -4.78
N CYS A 50 -4.63 7.27 -4.73
CA CYS A 50 -4.33 5.94 -4.24
C CYS A 50 -3.84 5.07 -5.39
N ILE A 51 -2.53 4.72 -5.42
CA ILE A 51 -1.91 4.02 -6.54
C ILE A 51 -1.96 2.49 -6.44
N SER A 52 -2.29 1.94 -5.27
CA SER A 52 -2.31 0.50 -4.99
C SER A 52 -3.65 0.04 -4.41
N TYR A 53 -4.76 0.55 -4.96
CA TYR A 53 -6.10 0.20 -4.46
C TYR A 53 -6.50 -1.23 -4.81
N ASP A 54 -6.17 -1.69 -6.00
CA ASP A 54 -6.55 -2.98 -6.59
C ASP A 54 -5.36 -3.92 -6.81
N SER A 55 -4.27 -3.69 -6.08
CA SER A 55 -3.08 -4.56 -6.04
C SER A 55 -2.17 -4.15 -4.89
N ASP A 56 -1.06 -4.85 -4.68
CA ASP A 56 0.01 -4.44 -3.76
C ASP A 56 1.28 -4.08 -4.53
N LEU A 57 1.45 -2.79 -4.83
CA LEU A 57 2.59 -2.31 -5.60
C LEU A 57 3.90 -2.43 -4.83
N LEU A 58 3.89 -2.28 -3.49
CA LEU A 58 5.09 -2.44 -2.68
C LEU A 58 5.61 -3.88 -2.69
N ALA A 59 4.72 -4.87 -2.74
CA ALA A 59 5.13 -6.26 -2.92
C ALA A 59 5.82 -6.48 -4.28
N MET A 60 5.40 -5.73 -5.31
CA MET A 60 5.93 -5.81 -6.68
C MET A 60 7.12 -4.89 -6.95
N GLU A 61 7.53 -4.05 -6.01
CA GLU A 61 8.61 -3.05 -6.16
C GLU A 61 9.97 -3.67 -6.53
N GLY A 62 10.15 -4.97 -6.29
CA GLY A 62 11.37 -5.70 -6.72
C GLY A 62 11.33 -6.17 -8.17
N VAL A 63 10.16 -6.13 -8.82
CA VAL A 63 9.96 -6.51 -10.24
C VAL A 63 9.94 -5.26 -11.11
N TYR A 64 9.15 -4.27 -10.72
CA TYR A 64 9.12 -2.96 -11.36
C TYR A 64 8.91 -1.87 -10.28
N PRO A 65 9.71 -0.78 -10.30
CA PRO A 65 9.77 0.21 -9.22
C PRO A 65 8.63 1.24 -9.31
N TYR A 66 7.37 0.80 -9.25
CA TYR A 66 6.21 1.69 -9.33
C TYR A 66 6.23 2.81 -8.28
N VAL A 67 6.46 2.43 -7.03
CA VAL A 67 6.42 3.39 -5.92
C VAL A 67 7.59 4.36 -6.01
N GLU A 68 8.76 3.91 -6.46
CA GLU A 68 9.90 4.77 -6.72
C GLU A 68 9.63 5.77 -7.85
N GLU A 69 9.01 5.34 -8.96
CA GLU A 69 8.65 6.24 -10.06
C GLU A 69 7.60 7.29 -9.62
N PHE A 70 6.61 6.87 -8.85
CA PHE A 70 5.64 7.80 -8.25
C PHE A 70 6.28 8.72 -7.20
N ALA A 71 7.32 8.28 -6.48
CA ALA A 71 8.08 9.13 -5.57
C ALA A 71 8.85 10.22 -6.35
N ARG A 72 9.44 9.89 -7.50
CA ARG A 72 10.08 10.87 -8.41
C ARG A 72 9.05 11.90 -8.90
N PHE A 73 7.88 11.43 -9.32
CA PHE A 73 6.78 12.29 -9.77
C PHE A 73 6.25 13.19 -8.65
N LEU A 74 6.13 12.68 -7.42
CA LEU A 74 5.68 13.44 -6.25
C LEU A 74 6.58 14.63 -5.92
N ASN A 75 7.89 14.53 -6.19
CA ASN A 75 8.83 15.65 -6.04
C ASN A 75 8.54 16.82 -7.00
N GLN A 76 7.91 16.54 -8.14
CA GLN A 76 7.62 17.54 -9.19
C GLN A 76 6.28 18.26 -8.95
N GLU A 77 5.35 17.63 -8.22
CA GLU A 77 3.96 18.07 -8.08
C GLU A 77 3.60 18.39 -6.63
N ASN A 78 3.70 19.66 -6.24
CA ASN A 78 3.56 20.11 -4.84
C ASN A 78 2.16 19.94 -4.24
N VAL A 79 1.14 19.82 -5.09
CA VAL A 79 -0.28 19.70 -4.68
C VAL A 79 -0.80 18.26 -4.80
N LEU A 80 0.09 17.32 -5.12
CA LEU A 80 -0.18 15.89 -5.19
C LEU A 80 0.07 15.24 -3.82
N ARG A 81 -0.84 14.35 -3.42
CA ARG A 81 -0.64 13.38 -2.32
C ARG A 81 -0.83 11.98 -2.87
N ILE A 82 0.03 11.06 -2.47
CA ILE A 82 -0.02 9.67 -2.91
C ILE A 82 -0.23 8.76 -1.71
N GLU A 83 -1.21 7.86 -1.81
CA GLU A 83 -1.43 6.78 -0.88
C GLU A 83 -1.00 5.45 -1.52
N VAL A 84 -0.19 4.70 -0.79
CA VAL A 84 0.25 3.35 -1.15
C VAL A 84 -0.28 2.39 -0.11
N ARG A 85 -1.25 1.55 -0.48
CA ARG A 85 -1.80 0.50 0.39
C ARG A 85 -0.98 -0.77 0.27
N THR A 86 -0.77 -1.45 1.39
CA THR A 86 0.02 -2.68 1.41
C THR A 86 -0.35 -3.63 2.55
N LYS A 87 -0.15 -4.93 2.28
CA LYS A 87 -0.06 -6.01 3.25
C LYS A 87 1.36 -6.60 3.32
N ALA A 88 2.32 -5.95 2.65
CA ALA A 88 3.73 -6.28 2.80
C ALA A 88 4.28 -5.72 4.12
N GLY A 89 5.44 -6.22 4.56
CA GLY A 89 6.06 -5.80 5.81
C GLY A 89 7.51 -6.28 5.94
N GLY A 90 8.08 -6.02 7.11
CA GLY A 90 9.41 -6.47 7.48
C GLY A 90 10.55 -5.64 6.91
N GLU A 91 11.78 -6.07 7.22
CA GLU A 91 12.99 -5.32 6.90
C GLU A 91 13.22 -5.15 5.40
N GLY A 92 12.87 -6.16 4.61
CA GLY A 92 13.01 -6.09 3.15
C GLY A 92 12.16 -4.99 2.51
N LEU A 93 10.93 -4.82 2.99
CA LEU A 93 10.06 -3.70 2.60
C LEU A 93 10.65 -2.37 3.07
N TRP A 94 11.03 -2.31 4.35
CA TRP A 94 11.60 -1.11 4.95
C TRP A 94 12.79 -0.57 4.15
N ARG A 95 13.73 -1.44 3.78
CA ARG A 95 14.90 -1.05 2.97
C ARG A 95 14.52 -0.43 1.62
N LYS A 96 13.40 -0.86 1.01
CA LYS A 96 12.87 -0.26 -0.23
C LYS A 96 12.30 1.13 0.05
N MET A 97 11.46 1.26 1.08
CA MET A 97 10.85 2.55 1.47
C MET A 97 11.91 3.61 1.82
N GLN A 98 12.94 3.21 2.55
CA GLN A 98 14.03 4.10 2.97
C GLN A 98 14.80 4.69 1.77
N ARG A 99 14.87 3.97 0.66
CA ARG A 99 15.60 4.37 -0.54
C ARG A 99 14.79 5.20 -1.52
N LEU A 100 13.50 5.44 -1.22
CA LEU A 100 12.66 6.23 -2.12
C LEU A 100 13.25 7.64 -2.30
N PRO A 101 13.36 8.14 -3.53
CA PRO A 101 14.01 9.41 -3.85
C PRO A 101 13.09 10.59 -3.53
N LEU A 102 12.70 10.75 -2.26
CA LEU A 102 11.79 11.79 -1.79
C LEU A 102 12.52 12.93 -1.10
N SER A 103 12.20 14.16 -1.47
CA SER A 103 12.53 15.32 -0.68
C SER A 103 11.79 15.31 0.66
N SER A 104 12.24 16.09 1.65
CA SER A 104 11.58 16.18 2.95
C SER A 104 10.13 16.63 2.85
N ASP A 105 9.80 17.50 1.90
CA ASP A 105 8.43 17.96 1.66
C ASP A 105 7.59 16.90 0.95
N ALA A 106 8.12 16.25 -0.08
CA ALA A 106 7.42 15.18 -0.78
C ALA A 106 7.13 13.98 0.14
N ARG A 107 8.05 13.66 1.06
CA ARG A 107 7.86 12.59 2.05
C ARG A 107 6.61 12.80 2.90
N LYS A 108 6.30 14.05 3.30
CA LYS A 108 5.07 14.41 4.05
C LYS A 108 3.79 14.30 3.21
N ARG A 109 3.90 14.07 1.93
CA ARG A 109 2.76 13.91 0.99
C ARG A 109 2.61 12.48 0.49
N MET A 110 3.56 11.58 0.82
CA MET A 110 3.44 10.15 0.61
C MET A 110 2.89 9.47 1.87
N ILE A 111 1.82 8.72 1.71
CA ILE A 111 1.09 8.05 2.77
C ILE A 111 1.25 6.55 2.57
N PHE A 112 1.79 5.85 3.55
CA PHE A 112 1.77 4.39 3.57
C PHE A 112 0.58 3.89 4.38
N ALA A 113 -0.35 3.22 3.71
CA ALA A 113 -1.56 2.70 4.29
C ALA A 113 -1.42 1.19 4.51
N PHE A 114 -1.09 0.78 5.73
CA PHE A 114 -0.95 -0.62 6.09
C PHE A 114 -2.29 -1.23 6.44
N THR A 115 -2.67 -2.30 5.75
CA THR A 115 -3.83 -3.09 6.14
C THR A 115 -3.43 -4.05 7.25
N LEU A 116 -4.17 -4.00 8.34
CA LEU A 116 -3.95 -4.81 9.54
C LEU A 116 -5.14 -5.71 9.82
N SER A 117 -4.83 -6.96 10.09
CA SER A 117 -5.76 -7.98 10.57
C SER A 117 -5.12 -8.70 11.76
N PRO A 118 -5.90 -9.25 12.71
CA PRO A 118 -5.35 -10.12 13.75
C PRO A 118 -4.51 -11.25 13.15
N GLU A 119 -3.43 -11.68 13.84
CA GLU A 119 -2.49 -12.67 13.30
C GLU A 119 -3.19 -13.97 12.88
N GLU A 120 -4.21 -14.43 13.65
CA GLU A 120 -4.99 -15.62 13.27
C GLU A 120 -5.69 -15.44 11.91
N ILE A 121 -6.26 -14.26 11.65
CA ILE A 121 -6.88 -13.93 10.36
C ILE A 121 -5.82 -13.86 9.25
N VAL A 122 -4.63 -13.32 9.54
CA VAL A 122 -3.53 -13.29 8.58
C VAL A 122 -3.12 -14.70 8.19
N GLU A 123 -2.96 -15.61 9.16
CA GLU A 123 -2.57 -17.00 8.93
C GLU A 123 -3.64 -17.79 8.17
N GLU A 124 -4.92 -17.57 8.47
CA GLU A 124 -6.04 -18.33 7.88
C GLU A 124 -6.47 -17.81 6.51
N ALA A 125 -6.39 -16.51 6.26
CA ALA A 125 -7.07 -15.88 5.12
C ALA A 125 -6.20 -14.94 4.26
N GLU A 126 -4.95 -14.64 4.64
CA GLU A 126 -4.11 -13.68 3.91
C GLU A 126 -2.82 -14.35 3.36
N GLU A 127 -2.99 -15.41 2.57
CA GLU A 127 -1.89 -16.18 2.00
C GLU A 127 -0.91 -15.30 1.21
N GLY A 128 0.38 -15.46 1.47
CA GLY A 128 1.49 -14.76 0.81
C GLY A 128 1.78 -13.37 1.37
N THR A 129 0.95 -12.84 2.27
CA THR A 129 1.17 -11.52 2.88
C THR A 129 2.19 -11.58 4.01
N ALA A 130 2.62 -10.42 4.51
CA ALA A 130 3.47 -10.35 5.68
C ALA A 130 2.67 -10.62 6.97
N ARG A 131 3.29 -11.24 7.97
CA ARG A 131 2.75 -11.38 9.32
C ARG A 131 2.46 -10.01 9.95
N LEU A 132 1.53 -9.94 10.88
CA LEU A 132 1.18 -8.73 11.59
C LEU A 132 2.40 -8.04 12.20
N SER A 133 3.24 -8.77 12.93
CA SER A 133 4.47 -8.24 13.55
C SER A 133 5.41 -7.59 12.52
N SER A 134 5.52 -8.15 11.32
CA SER A 134 6.33 -7.59 10.24
C SER A 134 5.75 -6.29 9.66
N ARG A 135 4.41 -6.19 9.62
CA ARG A 135 3.72 -4.94 9.21
C ARG A 135 3.91 -3.86 10.27
N ILE A 136 3.75 -4.20 11.56
CA ILE A 136 3.97 -3.28 12.68
C ILE A 136 5.42 -2.75 12.67
N PHE A 137 6.40 -3.62 12.45
CA PHE A 137 7.79 -3.20 12.29
C PHE A 137 7.95 -2.15 11.18
N ALA A 138 7.36 -2.39 10.00
CA ALA A 138 7.44 -1.45 8.88
C ALA A 138 6.72 -0.12 9.16
N ILE A 139 5.60 -0.16 9.89
CA ILE A 139 4.87 1.01 10.37
C ILE A 139 5.75 1.88 11.28
N GLN A 140 6.36 1.27 12.30
CA GLN A 140 7.24 1.98 13.24
C GLN A 140 8.38 2.66 12.50
N LYS A 141 9.02 1.95 11.58
CA LYS A 141 10.11 2.50 10.75
C LYS A 141 9.65 3.63 9.84
N ALA A 142 8.48 3.52 9.24
CA ALA A 142 7.91 4.58 8.42
C ALA A 142 7.65 5.86 9.24
N LEU A 143 7.13 5.73 10.46
CA LEU A 143 6.91 6.85 11.38
C LEU A 143 8.23 7.48 11.84
N GLU A 144 9.25 6.68 12.18
CA GLU A 144 10.59 7.16 12.55
C GLU A 144 11.22 8.02 11.45
N GLU A 145 10.98 7.67 10.17
CA GLU A 145 11.49 8.42 9.01
C GLU A 145 10.59 9.60 8.59
N GLY A 146 9.50 9.85 9.32
CA GLY A 146 8.62 10.98 9.09
C GLY A 146 7.63 10.81 7.94
N TYR A 147 7.34 9.58 7.52
CA TYR A 147 6.24 9.32 6.60
C TYR A 147 4.88 9.47 7.29
N LEU A 148 3.87 9.82 6.51
CA LEU A 148 2.49 9.69 6.96
C LEU A 148 2.08 8.21 6.88
N VAL A 149 1.55 7.70 7.97
CA VAL A 149 1.06 6.33 8.06
C VAL A 149 -0.45 6.34 8.29
N ARG A 150 -1.14 5.44 7.61
CA ARG A 150 -2.55 5.13 7.82
C ARG A 150 -2.68 3.66 8.18
N LEU A 151 -3.44 3.38 9.22
CA LEU A 151 -3.80 2.01 9.61
C LEU A 151 -5.18 1.71 9.03
N CYS A 152 -5.28 0.63 8.27
CA CYS A 152 -6.51 0.21 7.61
C CYS A 152 -6.96 -1.13 8.18
N PHE A 153 -8.12 -1.15 8.85
CA PHE A 153 -8.77 -2.37 9.35
C PHE A 153 -9.89 -2.78 8.38
N ASP A 154 -9.51 -3.00 7.12
CA ASP A 154 -10.43 -3.19 6.00
C ASP A 154 -9.95 -4.32 5.07
N PRO A 155 -10.79 -5.36 4.90
CA PRO A 155 -12.05 -5.63 5.59
C PRO A 155 -11.85 -6.17 7.02
N MET A 156 -12.81 -5.94 7.89
CA MET A 156 -12.91 -6.69 9.15
C MET A 156 -13.54 -8.04 8.86
N ILE A 157 -12.79 -9.10 9.15
CA ILE A 157 -13.22 -10.48 8.90
C ILE A 157 -13.92 -11.05 10.14
N TYR A 158 -15.11 -11.62 9.93
CA TYR A 158 -15.81 -12.28 11.01
C TYR A 158 -15.07 -13.55 11.44
N HIS A 159 -14.87 -13.67 12.75
CA HIS A 159 -14.37 -14.86 13.42
C HIS A 159 -15.16 -15.07 14.72
N PRO A 160 -15.39 -16.29 15.24
CA PRO A 160 -16.13 -16.50 16.49
C PRO A 160 -15.58 -15.68 17.67
N ARG A 161 -14.25 -15.47 17.72
CA ARG A 161 -13.56 -14.64 18.72
C ARG A 161 -13.23 -13.23 18.25
N TRP A 162 -13.92 -12.69 17.24
CA TRP A 162 -13.54 -11.43 16.59
C TRP A 162 -13.38 -10.25 17.56
N LYS A 163 -14.19 -10.18 18.62
CA LYS A 163 -14.08 -9.08 19.60
C LYS A 163 -12.76 -9.11 20.35
N GLU A 164 -12.35 -10.29 20.80
CA GLU A 164 -11.06 -10.51 21.48
C GLU A 164 -9.91 -10.19 20.51
N LEU A 165 -9.88 -10.83 19.36
CA LEU A 165 -8.81 -10.71 18.38
C LEU A 165 -8.60 -9.26 17.90
N TYR A 166 -9.65 -8.53 17.60
CA TYR A 166 -9.52 -7.13 17.19
C TYR A 166 -9.23 -6.19 18.36
N SER A 167 -9.66 -6.51 19.60
CA SER A 167 -9.24 -5.78 20.80
C SER A 167 -7.73 -5.92 21.03
N ASP A 168 -7.21 -7.14 20.92
CA ASP A 168 -5.80 -7.43 21.10
C ASP A 168 -4.96 -6.74 20.01
N LEU A 169 -5.39 -6.81 18.75
CA LEU A 169 -4.80 -6.07 17.65
C LEU A 169 -4.70 -4.56 17.94
N LEU A 170 -5.79 -3.95 18.42
CA LEU A 170 -5.79 -2.52 18.74
C LEU A 170 -4.84 -2.19 19.89
N GLN A 171 -4.76 -3.03 20.93
CA GLN A 171 -3.82 -2.85 22.04
C GLN A 171 -2.36 -3.01 21.60
N GLU A 172 -2.09 -3.87 20.60
CA GLU A 172 -0.73 -4.05 20.07
C GLU A 172 -0.27 -2.85 19.24
N VAL A 173 -1.19 -2.16 18.58
CA VAL A 173 -0.89 -1.11 17.60
C VAL A 173 -0.92 0.29 18.24
N PHE A 174 -1.68 0.52 19.30
CA PHE A 174 -1.84 1.80 20.00
C PHE A 174 -1.31 1.78 21.41
#